data_bd434a10a2fa360af91245eeaa301f3b
#
_entry.id   bd434a10a2fa360af91245eeaa301f3b
#
_cell.length_a   1.000
_cell.length_b   1.000
_cell.length_c   1.000
_cell.angle_alpha   90.00
_cell.angle_beta   90.00
_cell.angle_gamma   90.00
#
_symmetry.space_group_name_H-M   'P 1'
#
loop_
_entity.id
_entity.type
_entity.pdbx_description
1 polymer ?
#
loop_
_entity_poly.entity_id
_entity_poly.type
_entity_poly.pdbx_seq_one_letter_code
_entity_poly.pdbx_strand_id
1 'polypeptide(L)'
;MARKAYPVVVDLHSHADGLHVRSAKVVCDGREIPSQADDLNGDFRADELAFTADIPAQGEAVYRITLSDTDAPRSYPRETRAYLKLHDEKGKHPEVKSITYPGDADLLDMYNSIYGHGAVFESRLAAFRIYMDNRQSIDLYGKTSYRLEMDSTGFYTTPEQLAQGYGCDILWAGQSVGAGSFRGYQNDKPCYIDTVAWRRQTILADGPVRTVVEVADGGWVY
;
A
#
# COMPACT_ATOMS: atom_id res chain seq x y z
N MET A 1 -13.03 -1.72 26.13
CA MET A 1 -13.02 -0.50 25.30
C MET A 1 -13.64 -0.85 23.97
N ALA A 2 -14.51 0.00 23.40
CA ALA A 2 -15.03 -0.20 22.05
C ALA A 2 -13.91 -0.01 21.01
N ARG A 3 -13.99 -0.74 19.90
CA ARG A 3 -13.08 -0.59 18.74
C ARG A 3 -13.89 -0.08 17.56
N LYS A 4 -13.40 0.95 16.88
CA LYS A 4 -13.97 1.51 15.67
C LYS A 4 -13.04 1.27 14.50
N ALA A 5 -13.63 0.91 13.34
CA ALA A 5 -12.89 0.63 12.12
C ALA A 5 -11.69 -0.32 12.34
N TYR A 6 -11.88 -1.35 13.18
CA TYR A 6 -10.83 -2.33 13.47
C TYR A 6 -10.59 -3.19 12.23
N PRO A 7 -9.32 -3.30 11.75
CA PRO A 7 -9.02 -4.07 10.56
C PRO A 7 -9.23 -5.57 10.81
N VAL A 8 -9.95 -6.21 9.90
CA VAL A 8 -10.18 -7.66 9.88
C VAL A 8 -9.72 -8.20 8.54
N VAL A 9 -8.93 -9.26 8.58
CA VAL A 9 -8.49 -10.02 7.41
C VAL A 9 -8.90 -11.47 7.60
N VAL A 10 -9.58 -12.03 6.61
CA VAL A 10 -10.00 -13.44 6.58
C VAL A 10 -9.23 -14.15 5.48
N ASP A 11 -8.51 -15.21 5.85
CA ASP A 11 -7.86 -16.11 4.91
C ASP A 11 -8.93 -16.91 4.14
N LEU A 12 -9.02 -16.70 2.84
CA LEU A 12 -9.99 -17.37 1.99
C LEU A 12 -9.61 -18.80 1.65
N HIS A 13 -8.33 -19.15 1.67
CA HIS A 13 -7.90 -20.54 1.45
C HIS A 13 -8.46 -21.49 2.51
N SER A 14 -8.57 -21.01 3.75
CA SER A 14 -9.08 -21.81 4.86
C SER A 14 -10.61 -21.85 4.95
N HIS A 15 -11.34 -20.97 4.22
CA HIS A 15 -12.77 -20.76 4.41
C HIS A 15 -13.62 -20.88 3.14
N ALA A 16 -12.99 -20.95 1.97
CA ALA A 16 -13.71 -20.98 0.70
C ALA A 16 -14.00 -22.39 0.16
N ASP A 17 -13.59 -23.47 0.85
CA ASP A 17 -13.81 -24.87 0.45
C ASP A 17 -13.47 -25.16 -1.03
N GLY A 18 -12.41 -24.53 -1.55
CA GLY A 18 -11.98 -24.64 -2.94
C GLY A 18 -12.75 -23.76 -3.93
N LEU A 19 -13.68 -22.93 -3.46
CA LEU A 19 -14.38 -21.95 -4.30
C LEU A 19 -13.41 -20.93 -4.89
N HIS A 20 -13.51 -20.67 -6.18
CA HIS A 20 -12.78 -19.57 -6.84
C HIS A 20 -13.51 -18.25 -6.56
N VAL A 21 -13.18 -17.61 -5.45
CA VAL A 21 -13.87 -16.38 -5.00
C VAL A 21 -13.64 -15.23 -5.99
N ARG A 22 -14.72 -14.75 -6.61
CA ARG A 22 -14.75 -13.56 -7.47
C ARG A 22 -15.38 -12.36 -6.77
N SER A 23 -16.26 -12.61 -5.83
CA SER A 23 -16.99 -11.58 -5.10
C SER A 23 -17.19 -12.02 -3.67
N ALA A 24 -17.09 -11.08 -2.75
CA ALA A 24 -17.41 -11.27 -1.34
C ALA A 24 -18.35 -10.15 -0.88
N LYS A 25 -19.33 -10.50 -0.05
CA LYS A 25 -20.26 -9.58 0.57
C LYS A 25 -20.20 -9.75 2.09
N VAL A 26 -19.94 -8.67 2.80
CA VAL A 26 -19.91 -8.63 4.26
C VAL A 26 -21.12 -7.86 4.77
N VAL A 27 -21.86 -8.42 5.71
CA VAL A 27 -23.06 -7.82 6.29
C VAL A 27 -23.00 -7.87 7.82
N CYS A 28 -23.25 -6.75 8.48
CA CYS A 28 -23.42 -6.62 9.92
C CYS A 28 -24.73 -5.88 10.20
N ASP A 29 -25.59 -6.41 11.05
CA ASP A 29 -26.90 -5.84 11.42
C ASP A 29 -27.75 -5.43 10.21
N GLY A 30 -27.77 -6.28 9.17
CA GLY A 30 -28.51 -6.04 7.93
C GLY A 30 -27.91 -4.99 6.97
N ARG A 31 -26.78 -4.40 7.32
CA ARG A 31 -26.06 -3.41 6.49
C ARG A 31 -24.86 -4.06 5.82
N GLU A 32 -24.68 -3.76 4.52
CA GLU A 32 -23.48 -4.17 3.80
C GLU A 32 -22.31 -3.29 4.23
N ILE A 33 -21.19 -3.94 4.51
CA ILE A 33 -19.94 -3.32 4.96
C ILE A 33 -18.95 -3.33 3.78
N PRO A 34 -18.28 -2.21 3.47
CA PRO A 34 -17.21 -2.20 2.48
C PRO A 34 -16.16 -3.27 2.77
N SER A 35 -15.88 -4.07 1.75
CA SER A 35 -14.93 -5.17 1.83
C SER A 35 -14.12 -5.28 0.55
N GLN A 36 -13.01 -5.99 0.60
CA GLN A 36 -12.06 -6.11 -0.48
C GLN A 36 -11.49 -7.53 -0.48
N ALA A 37 -11.67 -8.23 -1.59
CA ALA A 37 -11.04 -9.53 -1.83
C ALA A 37 -9.78 -9.33 -2.66
N ASP A 38 -8.64 -9.70 -2.12
CA ASP A 38 -7.32 -9.47 -2.70
C ASP A 38 -6.67 -10.76 -3.17
N ASP A 39 -6.16 -10.72 -4.41
CA ASP A 39 -5.21 -11.66 -4.98
C ASP A 39 -3.80 -11.11 -4.74
N LEU A 40 -3.10 -11.66 -3.76
CA LEU A 40 -1.80 -11.19 -3.32
C LEU A 40 -0.63 -11.88 -4.06
N ASN A 41 -0.87 -13.06 -4.62
CA ASN A 41 0.14 -13.88 -5.29
C ASN A 41 0.10 -13.76 -6.83
N GLY A 42 -0.98 -13.22 -7.40
CA GLY A 42 -1.14 -12.99 -8.84
C GLY A 42 -1.65 -14.21 -9.61
N ASP A 43 -2.28 -15.18 -8.96
CA ASP A 43 -2.83 -16.39 -9.59
C ASP A 43 -4.30 -16.24 -10.03
N PHE A 44 -4.86 -15.03 -9.94
CA PHE A 44 -6.23 -14.66 -10.26
C PHE A 44 -7.29 -15.27 -9.32
N ARG A 45 -6.88 -15.67 -8.12
CA ARG A 45 -7.76 -16.09 -7.04
C ARG A 45 -7.58 -15.17 -5.85
N ALA A 46 -8.66 -14.85 -5.18
CA ALA A 46 -8.56 -14.06 -3.96
C ALA A 46 -7.99 -14.92 -2.82
N ASP A 47 -6.91 -14.45 -2.22
CA ASP A 47 -6.25 -15.06 -1.06
C ASP A 47 -6.88 -14.60 0.24
N GLU A 48 -7.25 -13.32 0.32
CA GLU A 48 -7.72 -12.68 1.54
C GLU A 48 -8.94 -11.80 1.29
N LEU A 49 -9.82 -11.74 2.30
CA LEU A 49 -10.91 -10.76 2.39
C LEU A 49 -10.64 -9.78 3.51
N ALA A 50 -10.52 -8.50 3.19
CA ALA A 50 -10.32 -7.43 4.14
C ALA A 50 -11.58 -6.57 4.32
N PHE A 51 -11.88 -6.18 5.54
CA PHE A 51 -12.91 -5.20 5.90
C PHE A 51 -12.60 -4.54 7.23
N THR A 52 -13.36 -3.51 7.62
CA THR A 52 -13.24 -2.91 8.95
C THR A 52 -14.46 -3.26 9.80
N ALA A 53 -14.23 -3.55 11.08
CA ALA A 53 -15.25 -3.94 12.04
C ALA A 53 -15.39 -2.91 13.17
N ASP A 54 -16.64 -2.61 13.52
CA ASP A 54 -16.98 -1.90 14.74
C ASP A 54 -17.36 -2.91 15.82
N ILE A 55 -16.65 -2.91 16.95
CA ILE A 55 -16.84 -3.85 18.04
C ILE A 55 -17.21 -3.09 19.30
N PRO A 56 -18.37 -3.34 19.94
CA PRO A 56 -18.78 -2.66 21.18
C PRO A 56 -17.85 -3.00 22.35
N ALA A 57 -17.81 -2.13 23.34
CA ALA A 57 -17.08 -2.41 24.58
C ALA A 57 -17.70 -3.61 25.31
N GLN A 58 -16.86 -4.58 25.71
CA GLN A 58 -17.29 -5.79 26.41
C GLN A 58 -18.42 -6.56 25.72
N GLY A 59 -18.47 -6.50 24.38
CA GLY A 59 -19.45 -7.16 23.56
C GLY A 59 -18.85 -7.77 22.30
N GLU A 60 -19.70 -8.31 21.47
CA GLU A 60 -19.37 -8.95 20.20
C GLU A 60 -20.17 -8.30 19.05
N ALA A 61 -19.70 -8.46 17.83
CA ALA A 61 -20.41 -8.11 16.62
C ALA A 61 -20.29 -9.27 15.63
N VAL A 62 -21.38 -9.61 14.98
CA VAL A 62 -21.46 -10.74 14.04
C VAL A 62 -21.44 -10.20 12.61
N TYR A 63 -20.43 -10.59 11.85
CA TYR A 63 -20.27 -10.27 10.44
C TYR A 63 -20.56 -11.53 9.61
N ARG A 64 -21.59 -11.47 8.77
CA ARG A 64 -21.91 -12.55 7.84
C ARG A 64 -21.19 -12.29 6.53
N ILE A 65 -20.37 -13.26 6.10
CA ILE A 65 -19.64 -13.22 4.83
C ILE A 65 -20.34 -14.19 3.86
N THR A 66 -20.61 -13.71 2.64
CA THR A 66 -21.09 -14.51 1.52
C THR A 66 -20.05 -14.44 0.41
N LEU A 67 -19.54 -15.57 0.00
CA LEU A 67 -18.58 -15.72 -1.10
C LEU A 67 -19.30 -16.19 -2.36
N SER A 68 -18.85 -15.72 -3.52
CA SER A 68 -19.41 -16.09 -4.83
C SER A 68 -18.30 -16.20 -5.87
N ASP A 69 -18.42 -17.22 -6.73
CA ASP A 69 -17.57 -17.42 -7.92
C ASP A 69 -18.20 -16.87 -9.21
N THR A 70 -19.46 -16.48 -9.17
CA THR A 70 -20.26 -16.04 -10.32
C THR A 70 -20.61 -14.56 -10.28
N ASP A 71 -20.79 -13.99 -9.12
CA ASP A 71 -21.15 -12.57 -8.97
C ASP A 71 -20.01 -11.65 -9.40
N ALA A 72 -20.39 -10.47 -9.92
CA ALA A 72 -19.42 -9.41 -10.19
C ALA A 72 -18.76 -8.92 -8.88
N PRO A 73 -17.47 -8.53 -8.91
CA PRO A 73 -16.81 -7.92 -7.78
C PRO A 73 -17.58 -6.70 -7.25
N ARG A 74 -17.62 -6.56 -5.93
CA ARG A 74 -18.26 -5.40 -5.28
C ARG A 74 -17.42 -4.14 -5.47
N SER A 75 -18.08 -3.01 -5.55
CA SER A 75 -17.44 -1.70 -5.65
C SER A 75 -17.91 -0.79 -4.52
N TYR A 76 -16.97 -0.15 -3.86
CA TYR A 76 -17.21 0.77 -2.75
C TYR A 76 -16.40 2.06 -2.93
N PRO A 77 -16.81 3.17 -2.30
CA PRO A 77 -15.97 4.37 -2.22
C PRO A 77 -14.60 4.04 -1.63
N ARG A 78 -13.55 4.62 -2.19
CA ARG A 78 -12.17 4.35 -1.76
C ARG A 78 -11.83 5.11 -0.47
N GLU A 79 -11.27 4.38 0.49
CA GLU A 79 -10.67 4.93 1.70
C GLU A 79 -9.13 4.89 1.65
N THR A 80 -8.59 4.16 0.67
CA THR A 80 -7.15 3.97 0.46
C THR A 80 -6.78 4.05 -1.01
N ARG A 81 -5.50 4.33 -1.29
CA ARG A 81 -4.91 4.36 -2.63
C ARG A 81 -3.44 3.98 -2.54
N ALA A 82 -2.95 3.15 -3.47
CA ALA A 82 -1.53 2.95 -3.68
C ALA A 82 -1.20 2.98 -5.17
N TYR A 83 -0.02 3.45 -5.50
CA TYR A 83 0.50 3.38 -6.86
C TYR A 83 2.02 3.27 -6.90
N LEU A 84 2.50 2.76 -8.01
CA LEU A 84 3.88 2.79 -8.44
C LEU A 84 3.88 3.32 -9.87
N LYS A 85 4.57 4.44 -10.13
CA LYS A 85 4.53 5.15 -11.41
C LYS A 85 5.93 5.29 -11.99
N LEU A 86 6.06 5.08 -13.28
CA LEU A 86 7.30 5.43 -13.99
C LEU A 86 7.38 6.94 -14.20
N HIS A 87 8.58 7.48 -14.18
CA HIS A 87 8.77 8.86 -14.56
C HIS A 87 8.55 9.02 -16.08
N ASP A 88 7.86 10.06 -16.48
CA ASP A 88 7.65 10.43 -17.89
C ASP A 88 7.81 11.94 -18.03
N GLU A 89 8.76 12.36 -18.86
CA GLU A 89 9.03 13.78 -19.15
C GLU A 89 7.80 14.49 -19.71
N LYS A 90 6.86 13.77 -20.32
CA LYS A 90 5.58 14.31 -20.82
C LYS A 90 4.51 14.44 -19.72
N GLY A 91 4.85 14.09 -18.47
CA GLY A 91 3.98 14.23 -17.32
C GLY A 91 2.83 13.22 -17.24
N LYS A 92 2.87 12.14 -18.01
CA LYS A 92 1.81 11.11 -17.98
C LYS A 92 1.96 10.12 -16.82
N HIS A 93 3.19 9.85 -16.40
CA HIS A 93 3.56 8.98 -15.29
C HIS A 93 2.75 7.69 -15.24
N PRO A 94 2.93 6.75 -16.21
CA PRO A 94 2.13 5.54 -16.30
C PRO A 94 2.30 4.67 -15.06
N GLU A 95 1.19 4.12 -14.56
CA GLU A 95 1.19 3.20 -13.43
C GLU A 95 1.60 1.80 -13.84
N VAL A 96 2.36 1.15 -12.97
CA VAL A 96 2.77 -0.25 -13.11
C VAL A 96 2.49 -0.98 -11.80
N LYS A 97 2.21 -2.29 -11.89
CA LYS A 97 1.96 -3.11 -10.70
C LYS A 97 3.27 -3.43 -9.95
N SER A 98 4.37 -3.61 -10.67
CA SER A 98 5.66 -4.00 -10.09
C SER A 98 6.82 -3.43 -10.89
N ILE A 99 7.89 -3.09 -10.17
CA ILE A 99 9.20 -2.77 -10.75
C ILE A 99 10.23 -3.66 -10.08
N THR A 100 11.05 -4.34 -10.89
CA THR A 100 12.21 -5.08 -10.44
C THR A 100 13.43 -4.59 -11.21
N TYR A 101 14.53 -4.35 -10.54
CA TYR A 101 15.79 -3.97 -11.18
C TYR A 101 16.98 -4.72 -10.58
N PRO A 102 18.09 -4.90 -11.32
CA PRO A 102 19.30 -5.51 -10.81
C PRO A 102 19.91 -4.62 -9.71
N GLY A 103 20.60 -5.24 -8.76
CA GLY A 103 21.10 -4.56 -7.57
C GLY A 103 22.34 -3.69 -7.79
N ASP A 104 23.06 -3.86 -8.91
CA ASP A 104 24.14 -2.97 -9.35
C ASP A 104 23.51 -1.72 -10.00
N ALA A 105 23.13 -0.81 -9.16
CA ALA A 105 22.35 0.40 -9.50
C ALA A 105 23.10 1.39 -10.42
N ASP A 106 24.36 1.14 -10.77
CA ASP A 106 25.14 1.99 -11.67
C ASP A 106 24.57 2.01 -13.11
N LEU A 107 23.74 1.04 -13.48
CA LEU A 107 23.14 0.96 -14.80
C LEU A 107 21.81 1.72 -14.96
N LEU A 108 21.14 2.04 -13.86
CA LEU A 108 19.80 2.66 -13.88
C LEU A 108 19.73 3.75 -12.82
N ASP A 109 19.45 4.98 -13.24
CA ASP A 109 19.07 6.04 -12.32
C ASP A 109 17.66 5.78 -11.79
N MET A 110 17.53 4.84 -10.86
CA MET A 110 16.25 4.44 -10.29
C MET A 110 15.57 5.59 -9.56
N TYR A 111 16.35 6.49 -8.97
CA TYR A 111 15.81 7.65 -8.27
C TYR A 111 15.01 8.56 -9.22
N ASN A 112 15.51 8.81 -10.42
CA ASN A 112 14.83 9.67 -11.40
C ASN A 112 13.91 8.89 -12.36
N SER A 113 14.06 7.57 -12.47
CA SER A 113 13.22 6.74 -13.35
C SER A 113 11.84 6.43 -12.79
N ILE A 114 11.65 6.60 -11.47
CA ILE A 114 10.39 6.33 -10.79
C ILE A 114 9.80 7.64 -10.29
N TYR A 115 8.58 7.95 -10.72
CA TYR A 115 7.85 9.12 -10.24
C TYR A 115 7.58 9.00 -8.74
N GLY A 116 8.03 9.99 -7.97
CA GLY A 116 7.95 9.93 -6.51
C GLY A 116 8.99 9.00 -5.88
N HIS A 117 9.98 8.51 -6.64
CA HIS A 117 11.13 7.71 -6.17
C HIS A 117 10.78 6.35 -5.55
N GLY A 118 9.56 5.88 -5.69
CA GLY A 118 9.11 4.59 -5.18
C GLY A 118 7.59 4.49 -4.99
N ALA A 119 7.15 3.42 -4.35
CA ALA A 119 5.74 3.18 -4.10
C ALA A 119 5.17 4.22 -3.14
N VAL A 120 4.02 4.77 -3.51
CA VAL A 120 3.22 5.69 -2.70
C VAL A 120 1.94 5.00 -2.29
N PHE A 121 1.55 5.12 -1.02
CA PHE A 121 0.31 4.58 -0.50
C PHE A 121 -0.29 5.50 0.55
N GLU A 122 -1.60 5.61 0.55
CA GLU A 122 -2.32 6.53 1.42
C GLU A 122 -3.63 5.94 1.95
N SER A 123 -4.01 6.43 3.12
CA SER A 123 -5.38 6.47 3.61
C SER A 123 -5.87 7.92 3.61
N ARG A 124 -7.11 8.17 4.00
CA ARG A 124 -7.59 9.54 4.17
C ARG A 124 -6.89 10.33 5.29
N LEU A 125 -6.12 9.65 6.16
CA LEU A 125 -5.47 10.27 7.34
C LEU A 125 -4.01 10.66 7.08
N ALA A 126 -3.28 9.86 6.31
CA ALA A 126 -1.87 10.07 6.03
C ALA A 126 -1.48 9.36 4.73
N ALA A 127 -0.36 9.78 4.13
CA ALA A 127 0.25 9.04 3.05
C ALA A 127 1.73 8.76 3.36
N PHE A 128 2.24 7.73 2.73
CA PHE A 128 3.61 7.27 2.86
C PHE A 128 4.20 7.01 1.48
N ARG A 129 5.51 7.10 1.42
CA ARG A 129 6.31 6.73 0.26
C ARG A 129 7.48 5.89 0.73
N ILE A 130 7.79 4.80 0.00
CA ILE A 130 8.97 3.99 0.25
C ILE A 130 9.93 4.20 -0.90
N TYR A 131 11.13 4.72 -0.61
CA TYR A 131 12.18 4.88 -1.63
C TYR A 131 12.60 3.52 -2.19
N MET A 132 12.76 3.46 -3.51
CA MET A 132 13.20 2.25 -4.21
C MET A 132 14.71 2.20 -4.44
N ASP A 133 15.48 2.76 -3.56
CA ASP A 133 16.95 2.70 -3.56
C ASP A 133 17.47 1.96 -2.31
N ASN A 134 18.78 1.94 -2.12
CA ASN A 134 19.43 1.28 -0.99
C ASN A 134 19.02 1.87 0.38
N ARG A 135 18.49 3.07 0.42
CA ARG A 135 17.99 3.70 1.65
C ARG A 135 16.71 3.05 2.14
N GLN A 136 15.80 2.68 1.24
CA GLN A 136 14.46 2.15 1.55
C GLN A 136 13.74 2.94 2.64
N SER A 137 14.05 4.24 2.71
CA SER A 137 13.50 5.13 3.72
C SER A 137 12.01 5.37 3.46
N ILE A 138 11.25 5.56 4.53
CA ILE A 138 9.82 5.84 4.46
C ILE A 138 9.60 7.31 4.77
N ASP A 139 9.04 8.05 3.81
CA ASP A 139 8.57 9.41 3.99
C ASP A 139 7.13 9.44 4.48
N LEU A 140 6.77 10.50 5.18
CA LEU A 140 5.44 10.75 5.71
C LEU A 140 4.87 12.05 5.14
N TYR A 141 3.71 11.93 4.48
CA TYR A 141 2.90 13.06 4.06
C TYR A 141 1.77 13.30 5.06
N GLY A 142 1.77 14.45 5.69
CA GLY A 142 0.75 14.88 6.63
C GLY A 142 -0.43 15.53 5.92
N LYS A 143 -1.64 15.17 6.30
CA LYS A 143 -2.88 15.69 5.73
C LYS A 143 -3.54 16.71 6.64
N THR A 144 -4.15 17.71 6.04
CA THR A 144 -4.93 18.74 6.74
C THR A 144 -6.43 18.49 6.65
N SER A 145 -6.85 17.53 5.81
CA SER A 145 -8.25 17.15 5.60
C SER A 145 -8.40 15.65 5.39
N TYR A 146 -9.59 15.12 5.69
CA TYR A 146 -9.91 13.70 5.57
C TYR A 146 -10.28 13.36 4.13
N ARG A 147 -9.28 13.17 3.26
CA ARG A 147 -9.45 12.84 1.83
C ARG A 147 -8.23 12.09 1.27
N LEU A 148 -8.40 11.47 0.09
CA LEU A 148 -7.28 10.97 -0.71
C LEU A 148 -6.70 12.15 -1.52
N GLU A 149 -5.37 12.25 -1.63
CA GLU A 149 -4.68 13.41 -2.21
C GLU A 149 -3.58 13.03 -3.21
N MET A 150 -3.06 11.82 -3.15
CA MET A 150 -1.83 11.45 -3.87
C MET A 150 -1.98 11.43 -5.39
N ASP A 151 -3.17 11.17 -5.92
CA ASP A 151 -3.41 11.30 -7.36
C ASP A 151 -3.34 12.77 -7.84
N SER A 152 -3.53 13.74 -6.94
CA SER A 152 -3.47 15.18 -7.24
C SER A 152 -2.13 15.81 -6.93
N THR A 153 -1.47 15.42 -5.85
CA THR A 153 -0.23 16.04 -5.36
C THR A 153 1.03 15.23 -5.70
N GLY A 154 0.88 13.92 -5.87
CA GLY A 154 2.01 13.02 -6.14
C GLY A 154 3.13 13.10 -5.10
N PHE A 155 2.84 13.46 -3.85
CA PHE A 155 3.78 13.80 -2.78
C PHE A 155 4.42 15.20 -2.89
N TYR A 156 4.19 15.93 -4.00
CA TYR A 156 4.80 17.24 -4.27
C TYR A 156 3.71 18.31 -4.34
N THR A 157 3.29 18.80 -3.19
CA THR A 157 2.22 19.78 -3.07
C THR A 157 2.69 21.15 -3.52
N THR A 158 1.96 21.80 -4.42
CA THR A 158 2.23 23.17 -4.86
C THR A 158 1.72 24.20 -3.84
N PRO A 159 2.22 25.47 -3.87
CA PRO A 159 1.70 26.53 -3.03
C PRO A 159 0.18 26.74 -3.18
N GLU A 160 -0.34 26.60 -4.40
CA GLU A 160 -1.78 26.74 -4.68
C GLU A 160 -2.59 25.61 -4.04
N GLN A 161 -2.08 24.38 -4.07
CA GLN A 161 -2.69 23.23 -3.40
C GLN A 161 -2.66 23.40 -1.88
N LEU A 162 -1.53 23.87 -1.31
CA LEU A 162 -1.45 24.19 0.12
C LEU A 162 -2.52 25.21 0.52
N ALA A 163 -2.69 26.27 -0.27
CA ALA A 163 -3.72 27.29 -0.04
C ALA A 163 -5.15 26.72 -0.12
N GLN A 164 -5.35 25.61 -0.84
CA GLN A 164 -6.61 24.87 -0.93
C GLN A 164 -6.78 23.83 0.18
N GLY A 165 -5.86 23.77 1.14
CA GLY A 165 -5.92 22.84 2.28
C GLY A 165 -5.49 21.41 1.94
N TYR A 166 -4.61 21.21 0.94
CA TYR A 166 -3.88 19.97 0.78
C TYR A 166 -2.80 19.85 1.85
N GLY A 167 -2.43 18.62 2.16
CA GLY A 167 -1.29 18.33 3.02
C GLY A 167 0.05 18.56 2.33
N CYS A 168 1.13 18.10 2.96
CA CYS A 168 2.46 18.14 2.38
C CYS A 168 3.37 17.05 2.95
N ASP A 169 4.53 16.86 2.33
CA ASP A 169 5.63 16.10 2.91
C ASP A 169 6.07 16.81 4.20
N ILE A 170 5.94 16.11 5.34
CA ILE A 170 6.26 16.64 6.68
C ILE A 170 7.48 16.00 7.29
N LEU A 171 8.11 15.05 6.61
CA LEU A 171 9.29 14.35 7.08
C LEU A 171 10.31 14.20 5.96
N TRP A 172 11.22 15.16 5.88
CA TRP A 172 12.33 15.06 4.93
C TRP A 172 13.33 14.00 5.40
N ALA A 173 13.22 12.80 4.80
CA ALA A 173 14.05 11.66 5.16
C ALA A 173 15.55 11.89 4.85
N GLY A 174 15.88 12.51 3.71
CA GLY A 174 17.28 12.70 3.27
C GLY A 174 18.05 11.39 3.26
N GLN A 175 19.12 11.30 4.03
CA GLN A 175 19.92 10.09 4.24
C GLN A 175 19.50 9.31 5.50
N SER A 176 18.46 9.74 6.19
CA SER A 176 17.95 9.06 7.37
C SER A 176 17.01 7.90 7.01
N VAL A 177 16.51 7.21 8.02
CA VAL A 177 15.50 6.16 7.88
C VAL A 177 14.08 6.72 7.65
N GLY A 178 13.88 8.04 7.81
CA GLY A 178 12.56 8.63 7.79
C GLY A 178 11.66 8.08 8.90
N ALA A 179 10.42 7.72 8.57
CA ALA A 179 9.48 7.07 9.48
C ALA A 179 9.79 5.57 9.69
N GLY A 180 10.78 5.04 8.99
CA GLY A 180 11.26 3.66 9.06
C GLY A 180 12.09 3.30 7.84
N SER A 181 12.79 2.18 7.89
CA SER A 181 13.59 1.67 6.77
C SER A 181 14.04 0.25 7.06
N PHE A 182 14.23 -0.54 6.03
CA PHE A 182 14.96 -1.80 6.16
C PHE A 182 16.46 -1.53 6.25
N ARG A 183 17.11 -2.21 7.20
CA ARG A 183 18.57 -2.15 7.39
C ARG A 183 19.10 -3.54 7.63
N GLY A 184 20.28 -3.80 7.06
CA GLY A 184 21.11 -4.92 7.47
C GLY A 184 21.78 -4.63 8.81
N TYR A 185 22.33 -5.64 9.45
CA TYR A 185 23.14 -5.52 10.66
C TYR A 185 24.43 -6.29 10.51
N GLN A 186 25.55 -5.58 10.52
CA GLN A 186 26.87 -6.16 10.30
C GLN A 186 27.90 -5.48 11.21
N ASN A 187 28.81 -6.26 11.79
CA ASN A 187 29.86 -5.74 12.69
C ASN A 187 29.31 -4.83 13.80
N ASP A 188 28.21 -5.27 14.44
CA ASP A 188 27.51 -4.55 15.50
C ASP A 188 26.99 -3.16 15.11
N LYS A 189 26.71 -2.94 13.83
CA LYS A 189 26.18 -1.68 13.31
C LYS A 189 25.11 -1.91 12.27
N PRO A 190 24.07 -1.04 12.21
CA PRO A 190 23.15 -1.04 11.10
C PRO A 190 23.87 -0.57 9.82
N CYS A 191 23.58 -1.22 8.72
CA CYS A 191 24.10 -0.89 7.39
C CYS A 191 23.00 -0.83 6.34
N TYR A 192 23.28 -0.19 5.21
CA TYR A 192 22.37 -0.23 4.07
C TYR A 192 22.34 -1.63 3.46
N ILE A 193 21.19 -2.01 2.91
CA ILE A 193 21.07 -3.19 2.04
C ILE A 193 21.38 -2.71 0.61
N ASP A 194 22.65 -2.45 0.33
CA ASP A 194 23.13 -1.83 -0.91
C ASP A 194 23.62 -2.83 -1.95
N THR A 195 24.19 -3.95 -1.55
CA THR A 195 24.64 -5.00 -2.47
C THR A 195 23.63 -6.13 -2.53
N VAL A 196 22.74 -6.09 -3.51
CA VAL A 196 21.70 -7.11 -3.74
C VAL A 196 21.73 -7.58 -5.20
N ALA A 197 21.28 -8.80 -5.47
CA ALA A 197 21.16 -9.28 -6.85
C ALA A 197 20.00 -8.59 -7.58
N TRP A 198 18.93 -8.30 -6.87
CA TRP A 198 17.78 -7.55 -7.39
C TRP A 198 16.99 -6.90 -6.25
N ARG A 199 16.28 -5.83 -6.60
CA ARG A 199 15.34 -5.11 -5.73
C ARG A 199 13.99 -4.96 -6.42
N ARG A 200 12.89 -5.14 -5.66
CA ARG A 200 11.54 -5.06 -6.20
C ARG A 200 10.61 -4.30 -5.27
N GLN A 201 9.73 -3.52 -5.87
CA GLN A 201 8.52 -3.04 -5.22
C GLN A 201 7.29 -3.47 -6.04
N THR A 202 6.24 -3.89 -5.34
CA THR A 202 5.00 -4.38 -5.96
C THR A 202 3.80 -3.82 -5.21
N ILE A 203 2.81 -3.30 -5.93
CA ILE A 203 1.48 -3.02 -5.38
C ILE A 203 0.71 -4.34 -5.42
N LEU A 204 0.65 -5.06 -4.30
CA LEU A 204 -0.08 -6.32 -4.20
C LEU A 204 -1.59 -6.08 -4.19
N ALA A 205 -2.05 -5.09 -3.42
CA ALA A 205 -3.46 -4.69 -3.37
C ALA A 205 -3.60 -3.15 -3.37
N ASP A 206 -4.59 -2.67 -4.14
CA ASP A 206 -4.99 -1.26 -4.19
C ASP A 206 -6.52 -1.19 -4.31
N GLY A 207 -7.22 -1.10 -3.19
CA GLY A 207 -8.66 -1.18 -3.14
C GLY A 207 -9.33 -0.21 -2.17
N PRO A 208 -10.65 -0.36 -1.98
CA PRO A 208 -11.43 0.59 -1.18
C PRO A 208 -11.14 0.51 0.32
N VAL A 209 -10.61 -0.61 0.82
CA VAL A 209 -10.47 -0.86 2.27
C VAL A 209 -9.02 -0.78 2.71
N ARG A 210 -8.12 -1.36 1.93
CA ARG A 210 -6.68 -1.36 2.24
C ARG A 210 -5.82 -1.29 0.98
N THR A 211 -4.56 -0.94 1.19
CA THR A 211 -3.47 -1.11 0.23
C THR A 211 -2.42 -2.04 0.83
N VAL A 212 -1.78 -2.84 -0.02
CA VAL A 212 -0.64 -3.69 0.36
C VAL A 212 0.50 -3.44 -0.62
N VAL A 213 1.63 -3.02 -0.09
CA VAL A 213 2.87 -2.79 -0.85
C VAL A 213 3.91 -3.78 -0.38
N GLU A 214 4.50 -4.51 -1.32
CA GLU A 214 5.64 -5.38 -1.07
C GLU A 214 6.92 -4.66 -1.42
N VAL A 215 7.93 -4.77 -0.55
CA VAL A 215 9.33 -4.44 -0.84
C VAL A 215 10.16 -5.69 -0.63
N ALA A 216 10.91 -6.08 -1.65
CA ALA A 216 11.71 -7.30 -1.63
C ALA A 216 13.10 -7.05 -2.20
N ASP A 217 14.10 -7.59 -1.52
CA ASP A 217 15.49 -7.64 -1.97
C ASP A 217 15.94 -9.10 -2.05
N GLY A 218 16.61 -9.48 -3.13
CA GLY A 218 17.16 -10.82 -3.29
C GLY A 218 18.68 -10.81 -3.39
N GLY A 219 19.31 -11.85 -2.80
CA GLY A 219 20.75 -12.05 -2.91
C GLY A 219 21.58 -10.96 -2.23
N TRP A 220 21.16 -10.50 -1.06
CA TRP A 220 21.97 -9.56 -0.28
C TRP A 220 23.31 -10.18 0.10
N VAL A 221 24.39 -9.47 -0.27
CA VAL A 221 25.79 -9.84 0.06
C VAL A 221 26.29 -8.84 1.10
N TYR A 222 26.82 -9.36 2.20
CA TYR A 222 27.33 -8.61 3.36
C TYR A 222 28.72 -9.07 3.76
#